data_a16590a29234c7a38380031330123641
#
_entry.id   a16590a29234c7a38380031330123641
#
_cell.length_a   1.000
_cell.length_b   1.000
_cell.length_c   1.000
_cell.angle_alpha   90.00
_cell.angle_beta   90.00
_cell.angle_gamma   90.00
#
_symmetry.space_group_name_H-M   'P 1'
#
loop_
_entity.id
_entity.type
_entity.pdbx_description
1 polymer ?
#
loop_
_entity_poly.entity_id
_entity_poly.type
_entity_poly.pdbx_seq_one_letter_code
_entity_poly.pdbx_strand_id
1 'polypeptide(L)'
;MGRAIAITTRHGSVDAWRADPLDGAQRGALVIVQEIFGVNEHMRTVVERYAAEGYVAVAPDMFAPVQPHVELDYGEDGFARGRELASALGFERAVDIVAATAAQLREEGHATAAVGFCWGGSVAYLANTRLGLPAVSYYGARTVPFLDEPLRAPMLFHFGADDASIPEADIQAHRERQPDATVHVYEGAGHAFNRDVDPRHHHPASASLAHRRTLKFLEVALA
;
A
#
# COMPACT_ATOMS: atom_id res chain seq x y z
N MET A 1 11.62 12.68 10.48
CA MET A 1 10.31 13.16 11.00
C MET A 1 9.45 13.57 9.82
N GLY A 2 8.26 13.01 9.75
CA GLY A 2 7.33 13.31 8.67
C GLY A 2 6.69 14.70 8.79
N ARG A 3 6.06 15.15 7.70
CA ARG A 3 5.31 16.40 7.63
C ARG A 3 4.07 16.25 6.77
N ALA A 4 3.08 17.09 7.01
CA ALA A 4 1.93 17.22 6.13
C ALA A 4 2.31 17.97 4.85
N ILE A 5 1.79 17.50 3.72
CA ILE A 5 1.84 18.15 2.41
C ILE A 5 0.46 18.06 1.74
N ALA A 6 0.27 18.76 0.63
CA ALA A 6 -0.93 18.64 -0.19
C ALA A 6 -0.59 18.07 -1.57
N ILE A 7 -1.44 17.20 -2.09
CA ILE A 7 -1.39 16.63 -3.44
C ILE A 7 -2.56 17.18 -4.24
N THR A 8 -2.28 17.78 -5.39
CA THR A 8 -3.34 18.23 -6.30
C THR A 8 -3.82 17.05 -7.14
N THR A 9 -5.09 16.72 -7.03
CA THR A 9 -5.73 15.66 -7.81
C THR A 9 -6.89 16.21 -8.64
N ARG A 10 -7.40 15.44 -9.59
CA ARG A 10 -8.62 15.81 -10.32
C ARG A 10 -9.90 15.80 -9.44
N HIS A 11 -9.79 15.28 -8.22
CA HIS A 11 -10.86 15.25 -7.22
C HIS A 11 -10.72 16.36 -6.17
N GLY A 12 -9.81 17.30 -6.36
CA GLY A 12 -9.46 18.37 -5.42
C GLY A 12 -8.12 18.14 -4.74
N SER A 13 -7.80 18.99 -3.78
CA SER A 13 -6.61 18.84 -2.95
C SER A 13 -6.80 17.72 -1.94
N VAL A 14 -5.81 16.88 -1.81
CA VAL A 14 -5.74 15.75 -0.87
C VAL A 14 -4.53 15.96 0.03
N ASP A 15 -4.74 15.96 1.33
CA ASP A 15 -3.63 16.00 2.28
C ASP A 15 -2.85 14.70 2.26
N ALA A 16 -1.57 14.75 2.56
CA ALA A 16 -0.71 13.58 2.61
C ALA A 16 0.34 13.72 3.72
N TRP A 17 0.77 12.58 4.26
CA TRP A 17 1.93 12.51 5.16
C TRP A 17 3.16 12.14 4.36
N ARG A 18 4.21 12.96 4.45
CA ARG A 18 5.48 12.75 3.76
C ARG A 18 6.63 12.64 4.73
N ALA A 19 7.53 11.70 4.50
CA ALA A 19 8.85 11.67 5.14
C ALA A 19 9.94 11.51 4.07
N ASP A 20 11.03 12.23 4.27
CA ASP A 20 12.22 12.19 3.39
C ASP A 20 13.36 11.51 4.14
N PRO A 21 14.32 10.87 3.43
CA PRO A 21 15.52 10.28 4.02
C PRO A 21 16.36 11.32 4.78
N LEU A 22 16.93 10.92 5.93
CA LEU A 22 17.70 11.83 6.78
C LEU A 22 19.12 12.11 6.26
N ASP A 23 19.71 11.16 5.56
CA ASP A 23 21.11 11.15 5.11
C ASP A 23 21.31 11.51 3.63
N GLY A 24 20.26 11.97 2.96
CA GLY A 24 20.28 12.32 1.53
C GLY A 24 20.37 11.11 0.60
N ALA A 25 20.36 9.88 1.10
CA ALA A 25 20.23 8.68 0.28
C ALA A 25 18.85 8.68 -0.38
N GLN A 26 18.81 8.73 -1.71
CA GLN A 26 17.57 8.71 -2.47
C GLN A 26 17.52 7.45 -3.32
N ARG A 27 16.89 6.39 -2.78
CA ARG A 27 16.67 5.11 -3.48
C ARG A 27 15.43 5.13 -4.38
N GLY A 28 14.75 6.27 -4.49
CA GLY A 28 13.47 6.45 -5.19
C GLY A 28 12.39 6.93 -4.25
N ALA A 29 11.13 6.89 -4.70
CA ALA A 29 9.97 7.34 -3.93
C ALA A 29 8.86 6.29 -3.89
N LEU A 30 8.07 6.31 -2.80
CA LEU A 30 7.00 5.37 -2.55
C LEU A 30 5.68 6.11 -2.30
N VAL A 31 4.64 5.72 -3.02
CA VAL A 31 3.26 6.02 -2.65
C VAL A 31 2.80 4.93 -1.69
N ILE A 32 2.61 5.28 -0.43
CA ILE A 32 2.14 4.37 0.62
C ILE A 32 0.63 4.43 0.68
N VAL A 33 -0.04 3.33 0.34
CA VAL A 33 -1.49 3.28 0.31
C VAL A 33 -2.03 2.65 1.58
N GLN A 34 -2.80 3.45 2.30
CA GLN A 34 -3.37 3.13 3.62
C GLN A 34 -4.28 1.89 3.62
N GLU A 35 -4.48 1.34 4.80
CA GLU A 35 -5.59 0.43 5.10
C GLU A 35 -6.93 1.19 5.09
N ILE A 36 -8.02 0.54 5.48
CA ILE A 36 -9.34 1.20 5.57
C ILE A 36 -9.48 2.15 6.79
N PHE A 37 -8.42 2.38 7.55
CA PHE A 37 -8.45 3.16 8.79
C PHE A 37 -7.91 4.60 8.64
N GLY A 38 -7.61 5.03 7.41
CA GLY A 38 -7.05 6.35 7.14
C GLY A 38 -5.53 6.42 7.34
N VAL A 39 -4.96 7.63 7.18
CA VAL A 39 -3.53 7.90 7.45
C VAL A 39 -3.35 8.16 8.95
N ASN A 40 -3.66 7.14 9.76
CA ASN A 40 -3.53 7.18 11.21
C ASN A 40 -2.05 7.10 11.66
N GLU A 41 -1.82 7.12 12.98
CA GLU A 41 -0.46 7.10 13.55
C GLU A 41 0.38 5.91 13.06
N HIS A 42 -0.22 4.71 12.93
CA HIS A 42 0.47 3.54 12.40
C HIS A 42 0.94 3.78 10.96
N MET A 43 0.08 4.29 10.08
CA MET A 43 0.44 4.55 8.69
C MET A 43 1.51 5.65 8.57
N ARG A 44 1.47 6.68 9.42
CA ARG A 44 2.55 7.68 9.49
C ARG A 44 3.88 7.05 9.91
N THR A 45 3.86 6.13 10.88
CA THR A 45 5.04 5.36 11.28
C THR A 45 5.57 4.48 10.14
N VAL A 46 4.70 3.85 9.35
CA VAL A 46 5.10 3.08 8.16
C VAL A 46 5.82 3.98 7.16
N VAL A 47 5.30 5.17 6.88
CA VAL A 47 5.95 6.17 6.01
C VAL A 47 7.35 6.52 6.53
N GLU A 48 7.48 6.80 7.81
CA GLU A 48 8.78 7.15 8.43
C GLU A 48 9.77 6.00 8.41
N ARG A 49 9.32 4.74 8.52
CA ARG A 49 10.17 3.55 8.36
C ARG A 49 10.76 3.45 6.96
N TYR A 50 9.96 3.64 5.92
CA TYR A 50 10.48 3.63 4.55
C TYR A 50 11.43 4.81 4.28
N ALA A 51 11.20 5.95 4.91
CA ALA A 51 12.14 7.08 4.84
C ALA A 51 13.48 6.75 5.52
N ALA A 52 13.47 6.03 6.64
CA ALA A 52 14.69 5.54 7.30
C ALA A 52 15.48 4.53 6.42
N GLU A 53 14.81 3.84 5.50
CA GLU A 53 15.42 2.94 4.52
C GLU A 53 15.92 3.66 3.24
N GLY A 54 15.83 4.99 3.18
CA GLY A 54 16.36 5.80 2.08
C GLY A 54 15.36 6.13 0.97
N TYR A 55 14.06 5.93 1.17
CA TYR A 55 13.02 6.29 0.21
C TYR A 55 12.29 7.57 0.60
N VAL A 56 11.99 8.44 -0.37
CA VAL A 56 10.95 9.45 -0.15
C VAL A 56 9.61 8.71 -0.05
N ALA A 57 8.91 8.82 1.07
CA ALA A 57 7.65 8.10 1.27
C ALA A 57 6.48 9.07 1.51
N VAL A 58 5.38 8.87 0.79
CA VAL A 58 4.19 9.71 0.85
C VAL A 58 2.94 8.86 0.97
N ALA A 59 2.15 9.09 2.03
CA ALA A 59 0.84 8.49 2.21
C ALA A 59 -0.25 9.56 2.00
N PRO A 60 -0.96 9.57 0.84
CA PRO A 60 -2.09 10.46 0.64
C PRO A 60 -3.29 10.02 1.48
N ASP A 61 -4.08 10.99 2.00
CA ASP A 61 -5.39 10.73 2.61
C ASP A 61 -6.36 10.26 1.52
N MET A 62 -6.42 8.93 1.34
CA MET A 62 -7.22 8.33 0.26
C MET A 62 -8.70 8.68 0.38
N PHE A 63 -9.19 8.91 1.60
CA PHE A 63 -10.61 9.16 1.83
C PHE A 63 -11.01 10.63 1.68
N ALA A 64 -10.06 11.56 1.50
CA ALA A 64 -10.33 13.00 1.41
C ALA A 64 -11.46 13.38 0.43
N PRO A 65 -11.64 12.75 -0.76
CA PRO A 65 -12.75 13.07 -1.66
C PRO A 65 -14.14 12.66 -1.14
N VAL A 66 -14.21 11.85 -0.08
CA VAL A 66 -15.45 11.41 0.57
C VAL A 66 -15.58 12.07 1.94
N GLN A 67 -14.53 11.96 2.75
CA GLN A 67 -14.41 12.55 4.07
C GLN A 67 -12.92 12.77 4.36
N PRO A 68 -12.46 14.02 4.49
CA PRO A 68 -11.06 14.31 4.80
C PRO A 68 -10.71 14.00 6.26
N HIS A 69 -9.41 13.81 6.52
CA HIS A 69 -8.82 13.65 7.85
C HIS A 69 -9.39 12.46 8.64
N VAL A 70 -9.64 11.34 7.95
CA VAL A 70 -10.13 10.12 8.58
C VAL A 70 -9.00 9.40 9.29
N GLU A 71 -9.14 9.23 10.61
CA GLU A 71 -8.30 8.36 11.44
C GLU A 71 -9.20 7.49 12.31
N LEU A 72 -9.29 6.20 11.98
CA LEU A 72 -10.14 5.24 12.66
C LEU A 72 -9.31 4.31 13.54
N ASP A 73 -9.92 3.84 14.62
CA ASP A 73 -9.37 2.75 15.42
C ASP A 73 -9.56 1.37 14.75
N TYR A 74 -9.00 0.33 15.34
CA TYR A 74 -9.07 -1.05 14.85
C TYR A 74 -10.22 -1.87 15.49
N GLY A 75 -11.22 -1.20 16.06
CA GLY A 75 -12.43 -1.81 16.58
C GLY A 75 -13.47 -2.10 15.50
N GLU A 76 -14.59 -2.69 15.92
CA GLU A 76 -15.69 -3.05 15.00
C GLU A 76 -16.29 -1.82 14.30
N ASP A 77 -16.49 -0.72 15.01
CA ASP A 77 -17.03 0.54 14.47
C ASP A 77 -16.06 1.17 13.46
N GLY A 78 -14.76 1.21 13.80
CA GLY A 78 -13.72 1.69 12.90
C GLY A 78 -13.63 0.86 11.62
N PHE A 79 -13.72 -0.47 11.76
CA PHE A 79 -13.74 -1.39 10.62
C PHE A 79 -14.98 -1.19 9.73
N ALA A 80 -16.17 -1.09 10.33
CA ALA A 80 -17.42 -0.85 9.59
C ALA A 80 -17.36 0.47 8.84
N ARG A 81 -16.95 1.55 9.51
CA ARG A 81 -16.83 2.88 8.90
C ARG A 81 -15.77 2.91 7.79
N GLY A 82 -14.63 2.28 7.99
CA GLY A 82 -13.57 2.19 6.99
C GLY A 82 -14.03 1.48 5.72
N ARG A 83 -14.82 0.42 5.84
CA ARG A 83 -15.42 -0.29 4.69
C ARG A 83 -16.43 0.59 3.92
N GLU A 84 -17.25 1.38 4.63
CA GLU A 84 -18.16 2.33 4.00
C GLU A 84 -17.39 3.37 3.18
N LEU A 85 -16.34 3.96 3.77
CA LEU A 85 -15.53 4.97 3.10
C LEU A 85 -14.79 4.41 1.89
N ALA A 86 -14.20 3.22 2.01
CA ALA A 86 -13.53 2.55 0.90
C ALA A 86 -14.51 2.22 -0.25
N SER A 87 -15.73 1.80 0.09
CA SER A 87 -16.80 1.55 -0.89
C SER A 87 -17.28 2.85 -1.54
N ALA A 88 -17.47 3.91 -0.76
CA ALA A 88 -17.89 5.22 -1.27
C ALA A 88 -16.84 5.88 -2.15
N LEU A 89 -15.55 5.71 -1.85
CA LEU A 89 -14.45 6.18 -2.70
C LEU A 89 -14.37 5.39 -4.00
N GLY A 90 -14.35 4.07 -3.90
CA GLY A 90 -14.15 3.15 -5.03
C GLY A 90 -12.71 3.11 -5.53
N PHE A 91 -12.37 2.06 -6.30
CA PHE A 91 -11.01 1.84 -6.77
C PHE A 91 -10.56 2.85 -7.83
N GLU A 92 -11.46 3.32 -8.69
CA GLU A 92 -11.10 4.29 -9.75
C GLU A 92 -10.53 5.57 -9.14
N ARG A 93 -11.26 6.19 -8.19
CA ARG A 93 -10.77 7.41 -7.52
C ARG A 93 -9.53 7.16 -6.68
N ALA A 94 -9.41 5.98 -6.08
CA ALA A 94 -8.21 5.60 -5.35
C ALA A 94 -6.99 5.54 -6.27
N VAL A 95 -7.09 4.91 -7.43
CA VAL A 95 -6.01 4.86 -8.44
C VAL A 95 -5.67 6.26 -8.95
N ASP A 96 -6.65 7.16 -9.13
CA ASP A 96 -6.40 8.54 -9.51
C ASP A 96 -5.57 9.32 -8.48
N ILE A 97 -5.82 9.11 -7.18
CA ILE A 97 -5.03 9.74 -6.11
C ILE A 97 -3.59 9.20 -6.12
N VAL A 98 -3.42 7.88 -6.30
CA VAL A 98 -2.08 7.28 -6.47
C VAL A 98 -1.38 7.86 -7.69
N ALA A 99 -2.09 8.01 -8.83
CA ALA A 99 -1.53 8.59 -10.04
C ALA A 99 -1.03 10.02 -9.84
N ALA A 100 -1.82 10.87 -9.18
CA ALA A 100 -1.46 12.25 -8.88
C ALA A 100 -0.24 12.32 -7.93
N THR A 101 -0.22 11.49 -6.89
CA THR A 101 0.91 11.41 -5.95
C THR A 101 2.18 10.94 -6.64
N ALA A 102 2.09 9.90 -7.47
CA ALA A 102 3.23 9.39 -8.23
C ALA A 102 3.72 10.41 -9.27
N ALA A 103 2.82 11.16 -9.91
CA ALA A 103 3.20 12.22 -10.85
C ALA A 103 4.02 13.32 -10.16
N GLN A 104 3.57 13.80 -9.00
CA GLN A 104 4.32 14.79 -8.22
C GLN A 104 5.71 14.28 -7.84
N LEU A 105 5.84 13.04 -7.36
CA LEU A 105 7.12 12.44 -7.00
C LEU A 105 8.06 12.28 -8.21
N ARG A 106 7.51 11.97 -9.39
CA ARG A 106 8.28 11.89 -10.64
C ARG A 106 8.72 13.25 -11.14
N GLU A 107 7.90 14.30 -10.97
CA GLU A 107 8.27 15.70 -11.25
C GLU A 107 9.42 16.17 -10.35
N GLU A 108 9.51 15.64 -9.12
CA GLU A 108 10.65 15.85 -8.21
C GLU A 108 11.90 15.04 -8.61
N GLY A 109 11.83 14.21 -9.68
CA GLY A 109 12.94 13.43 -10.22
C GLY A 109 13.09 12.03 -9.66
N HIS A 110 12.09 11.49 -8.97
CA HIS A 110 12.16 10.17 -8.33
C HIS A 110 11.59 9.04 -9.21
N ALA A 111 12.32 7.93 -9.35
CA ALA A 111 11.72 6.66 -9.70
C ALA A 111 10.71 6.26 -8.61
N THR A 112 9.49 5.86 -9.00
CA THR A 112 8.37 5.76 -8.05
C THR A 112 7.69 4.40 -8.11
N ALA A 113 7.40 3.83 -6.93
CA ALA A 113 6.62 2.60 -6.74
C ALA A 113 5.44 2.82 -5.78
N ALA A 114 4.49 1.88 -5.75
CA ALA A 114 3.38 1.86 -4.80
C ALA A 114 3.57 0.72 -3.79
N VAL A 115 3.29 0.97 -2.52
CA VAL A 115 3.25 -0.05 -1.46
C VAL A 115 1.92 0.11 -0.72
N GLY A 116 1.08 -0.91 -0.74
CA GLY A 116 -0.24 -0.83 -0.14
C GLY A 116 -0.52 -1.94 0.86
N PHE A 117 -1.40 -1.64 1.82
CA PHE A 117 -1.75 -2.52 2.94
C PHE A 117 -3.26 -2.76 2.96
N CYS A 118 -3.70 -4.01 3.14
CA CYS A 118 -5.11 -4.40 3.16
C CYS A 118 -5.85 -3.92 1.88
N TRP A 119 -6.88 -3.12 1.98
CA TRP A 119 -7.54 -2.47 0.87
C TRP A 119 -6.54 -1.70 -0.02
N GLY A 120 -5.59 -0.99 0.60
CA GLY A 120 -4.51 -0.31 -0.11
C GLY A 120 -3.59 -1.25 -0.89
N GLY A 121 -3.45 -2.51 -0.46
CA GLY A 121 -2.75 -3.54 -1.23
C GLY A 121 -3.45 -3.86 -2.54
N SER A 122 -4.79 -3.86 -2.54
CA SER A 122 -5.56 -4.00 -3.77
C SER A 122 -5.44 -2.76 -4.68
N VAL A 123 -5.39 -1.57 -4.10
CA VAL A 123 -5.15 -0.32 -4.85
C VAL A 123 -3.74 -0.31 -5.46
N ALA A 124 -2.72 -0.77 -4.73
CA ALA A 124 -1.35 -0.88 -5.25
C ALA A 124 -1.26 -1.85 -6.44
N TYR A 125 -1.97 -2.98 -6.39
CA TYR A 125 -2.10 -3.88 -7.53
C TYR A 125 -2.72 -3.17 -8.75
N LEU A 126 -3.80 -2.42 -8.56
CA LEU A 126 -4.43 -1.66 -9.65
C LEU A 126 -3.55 -0.50 -10.14
N ALA A 127 -2.72 0.08 -9.28
CA ALA A 127 -1.71 1.04 -9.72
C ALA A 127 -0.63 0.39 -10.61
N ASN A 128 -0.30 -0.89 -10.38
CA ASN A 128 0.57 -1.63 -11.28
C ASN A 128 -0.08 -1.84 -12.65
N THR A 129 -1.27 -2.44 -12.69
CA THR A 129 -1.95 -2.82 -13.94
C THR A 129 -2.39 -1.62 -14.78
N ARG A 130 -2.75 -0.49 -14.14
CA ARG A 130 -3.33 0.67 -14.82
C ARG A 130 -2.35 1.83 -15.03
N LEU A 131 -1.39 2.02 -14.09
CA LEU A 131 -0.43 3.13 -14.14
C LEU A 131 1.00 2.70 -14.49
N GLY A 132 1.29 1.39 -14.49
CA GLY A 132 2.63 0.87 -14.74
C GLY A 132 3.62 1.20 -13.62
N LEU A 133 3.16 1.29 -12.36
CA LEU A 133 4.05 1.44 -11.21
C LEU A 133 4.52 0.06 -10.73
N PRO A 134 5.82 -0.13 -10.46
CA PRO A 134 6.23 -1.24 -9.60
C PRO A 134 5.43 -1.22 -8.31
N ALA A 135 4.92 -2.38 -7.86
CA ALA A 135 4.02 -2.36 -6.72
C ALA A 135 4.19 -3.53 -5.76
N VAL A 136 3.90 -3.27 -4.49
CA VAL A 136 3.88 -4.25 -3.41
C VAL A 136 2.51 -4.24 -2.74
N SER A 137 1.88 -5.41 -2.68
CA SER A 137 0.59 -5.62 -2.01
C SER A 137 0.78 -6.46 -0.75
N TYR A 138 0.55 -5.87 0.41
CA TYR A 138 0.44 -6.58 1.67
C TYR A 138 -1.02 -6.94 1.91
N TYR A 139 -1.31 -8.23 1.99
CA TYR A 139 -2.64 -8.80 2.28
C TYR A 139 -3.81 -8.08 1.57
N GLY A 140 -3.64 -7.79 0.27
CA GLY A 140 -4.67 -7.18 -0.57
C GLY A 140 -5.75 -8.18 -0.93
N ALA A 141 -6.93 -8.11 -0.27
CA ALA A 141 -7.96 -9.13 -0.33
C ALA A 141 -8.98 -8.96 -1.47
N ARG A 142 -8.88 -7.91 -2.30
CA ARG A 142 -9.90 -7.59 -3.31
C ARG A 142 -9.36 -7.48 -4.73
N THR A 143 -8.32 -8.28 -5.02
CA THR A 143 -7.62 -8.28 -6.31
C THR A 143 -8.17 -9.30 -7.30
N VAL A 144 -8.76 -10.39 -6.83
CA VAL A 144 -9.24 -11.51 -7.67
C VAL A 144 -10.11 -11.07 -8.86
N PRO A 145 -11.08 -10.13 -8.71
CA PRO A 145 -11.89 -9.68 -9.85
C PRO A 145 -11.09 -8.98 -10.97
N PHE A 146 -9.86 -8.56 -10.68
CA PHE A 146 -9.01 -7.78 -11.60
C PHE A 146 -7.81 -8.56 -12.12
N LEU A 147 -7.69 -9.86 -11.81
CA LEU A 147 -6.53 -10.66 -12.21
C LEU A 147 -6.41 -10.88 -13.73
N ASP A 148 -7.40 -10.49 -14.52
CA ASP A 148 -7.30 -10.47 -15.99
C ASP A 148 -6.61 -9.19 -16.52
N GLU A 149 -6.42 -8.17 -15.68
CA GLU A 149 -5.65 -6.99 -16.06
C GLU A 149 -4.15 -7.34 -16.10
N PRO A 150 -3.43 -7.11 -17.21
CA PRO A 150 -2.03 -7.48 -17.33
C PRO A 150 -1.16 -6.62 -16.42
N LEU A 151 -0.14 -7.22 -15.80
CA LEU A 151 0.91 -6.47 -15.11
C LEU A 151 1.67 -5.60 -16.12
N ARG A 152 1.99 -4.37 -15.70
CA ARG A 152 2.76 -3.42 -16.52
C ARG A 152 4.13 -3.06 -15.94
N ALA A 153 4.41 -3.57 -14.74
CA ALA A 153 5.67 -3.38 -14.02
C ALA A 153 5.88 -4.55 -13.04
N PRO A 154 7.04 -4.70 -12.42
CA PRO A 154 7.25 -5.70 -11.38
C PRO A 154 6.18 -5.63 -10.28
N MET A 155 5.70 -6.80 -9.83
CA MET A 155 4.65 -6.93 -8.81
C MET A 155 5.05 -7.94 -7.73
N LEU A 156 4.85 -7.56 -6.46
CA LEU A 156 5.11 -8.39 -5.29
C LEU A 156 3.87 -8.50 -4.41
N PHE A 157 3.47 -9.73 -4.09
CA PHE A 157 2.39 -10.01 -3.14
C PHE A 157 2.92 -10.65 -1.86
N HIS A 158 2.41 -10.20 -0.71
CA HIS A 158 2.61 -10.79 0.60
C HIS A 158 1.27 -11.22 1.17
N PHE A 159 1.04 -12.52 1.31
CA PHE A 159 -0.18 -13.10 1.87
C PHE A 159 0.12 -13.87 3.16
N GLY A 160 -0.79 -13.82 4.13
CA GLY A 160 -0.77 -14.71 5.28
C GLY A 160 -1.45 -16.03 4.94
N ALA A 161 -0.90 -17.17 5.38
CA ALA A 161 -1.52 -18.48 5.16
C ALA A 161 -2.83 -18.64 5.94
N ASP A 162 -2.97 -17.96 7.08
CA ASP A 162 -4.15 -18.01 7.96
C ASP A 162 -5.08 -16.80 7.76
N ASP A 163 -4.95 -16.09 6.61
CA ASP A 163 -5.82 -14.94 6.31
C ASP A 163 -7.20 -15.40 5.82
N ALA A 164 -8.20 -15.32 6.71
CA ALA A 164 -9.57 -15.67 6.37
C ALA A 164 -10.20 -14.80 5.25
N SER A 165 -9.61 -13.65 4.95
CA SER A 165 -10.05 -12.75 3.86
C SER A 165 -9.43 -13.10 2.52
N ILE A 166 -8.40 -13.96 2.49
CA ILE A 166 -7.65 -14.37 1.29
C ILE A 166 -7.44 -15.89 1.36
N PRO A 167 -8.46 -16.69 1.02
CA PRO A 167 -8.35 -18.15 1.05
C PRO A 167 -7.29 -18.64 0.03
N GLU A 168 -6.78 -19.86 0.27
CA GLU A 168 -5.75 -20.48 -0.59
C GLU A 168 -6.13 -20.48 -2.08
N ALA A 169 -7.43 -20.61 -2.40
CA ALA A 169 -7.91 -20.55 -3.78
C ALA A 169 -7.64 -19.19 -4.44
N ASP A 170 -7.73 -18.09 -3.67
CA ASP A 170 -7.41 -16.76 -4.16
C ASP A 170 -5.91 -16.59 -4.39
N ILE A 171 -5.08 -17.11 -3.47
CA ILE A 171 -3.62 -17.11 -3.61
C ILE A 171 -3.21 -17.90 -4.86
N GLN A 172 -3.81 -19.05 -5.07
CA GLN A 172 -3.56 -19.88 -6.26
C GLN A 172 -3.98 -19.17 -7.54
N ALA A 173 -5.14 -18.48 -7.54
CA ALA A 173 -5.57 -17.67 -8.67
C ALA A 173 -4.56 -16.55 -9.04
N HIS A 174 -3.90 -15.93 -8.04
CA HIS A 174 -2.83 -14.97 -8.31
C HIS A 174 -1.64 -15.62 -9.00
N ARG A 175 -1.20 -16.81 -8.53
CA ARG A 175 -0.07 -17.53 -9.15
C ARG A 175 -0.36 -17.95 -10.57
N GLU A 176 -1.59 -18.40 -10.85
CA GLU A 176 -1.99 -18.89 -12.18
C GLU A 176 -2.21 -17.75 -13.18
N ARG A 177 -2.87 -16.67 -12.75
CA ARG A 177 -3.28 -15.58 -13.65
C ARG A 177 -2.26 -14.46 -13.75
N GLN A 178 -1.31 -14.39 -12.79
CA GLN A 178 -0.22 -13.40 -12.74
C GLN A 178 1.13 -14.10 -12.56
N PRO A 179 1.55 -14.98 -13.50
CA PRO A 179 2.75 -15.81 -13.34
C PRO A 179 4.05 -15.00 -13.23
N ASP A 180 4.06 -13.75 -13.72
CA ASP A 180 5.21 -12.85 -13.62
C ASP A 180 5.30 -12.13 -12.27
N ALA A 181 4.28 -12.23 -11.41
CA ALA A 181 4.31 -11.68 -10.08
C ALA A 181 5.10 -12.57 -9.11
N THR A 182 5.80 -11.92 -8.17
CA THR A 182 6.36 -12.64 -7.03
C THR A 182 5.30 -12.77 -5.93
N VAL A 183 5.01 -14.00 -5.49
CA VAL A 183 4.03 -14.26 -4.43
C VAL A 183 4.70 -14.95 -3.24
N HIS A 184 4.66 -14.31 -2.08
CA HIS A 184 5.11 -14.91 -0.82
C HIS A 184 3.92 -15.16 0.10
N VAL A 185 3.87 -16.36 0.68
CA VAL A 185 2.90 -16.78 1.69
C VAL A 185 3.63 -17.00 3.00
N TYR A 186 3.04 -16.59 4.10
CA TYR A 186 3.63 -16.62 5.44
C TYR A 186 2.80 -17.52 6.35
N GLU A 187 3.38 -18.65 6.73
CA GLU A 187 2.78 -19.60 7.67
C GLU A 187 2.50 -18.96 9.04
N GLY A 188 1.35 -19.25 9.64
CA GLY A 188 0.94 -18.72 10.92
C GLY A 188 0.58 -17.23 10.94
N ALA A 189 0.61 -16.57 9.79
CA ALA A 189 0.25 -15.17 9.67
C ALA A 189 -1.17 -15.02 9.10
N GLY A 190 -2.00 -14.21 9.76
CA GLY A 190 -3.33 -13.84 9.29
C GLY A 190 -3.36 -12.51 8.56
N HIS A 191 -4.57 -11.96 8.39
CA HIS A 191 -4.76 -10.62 7.85
C HIS A 191 -4.08 -9.56 8.70
N ALA A 192 -3.49 -8.55 8.07
CA ALA A 192 -2.81 -7.44 8.77
C ALA A 192 -1.60 -7.85 9.62
N PHE A 193 -0.91 -8.93 9.27
CA PHE A 193 0.25 -9.43 10.04
C PHE A 193 1.39 -8.40 10.19
N ASN A 194 1.42 -7.36 9.36
CA ASN A 194 2.42 -6.27 9.43
C ASN A 194 2.02 -5.14 10.40
N ARG A 195 0.81 -5.15 10.96
CA ARG A 195 0.29 -4.09 11.85
C ARG A 195 0.78 -4.27 13.27
N ASP A 196 1.93 -3.68 13.59
CA ASP A 196 2.61 -3.85 14.88
C ASP A 196 1.93 -3.18 16.07
N VAL A 197 1.03 -2.25 15.82
CA VAL A 197 0.20 -1.60 16.87
C VAL A 197 -1.02 -2.41 17.26
N ASP A 198 -1.29 -3.52 16.58
CA ASP A 198 -2.41 -4.43 16.88
C ASP A 198 -1.89 -5.85 17.19
N PRO A 199 -1.64 -6.17 18.47
CA PRO A 199 -1.07 -7.47 18.87
C PRO A 199 -1.91 -8.69 18.47
N ARG A 200 -3.20 -8.51 18.18
CA ARG A 200 -4.10 -9.61 17.76
C ARG A 200 -3.80 -10.10 16.34
N HIS A 201 -3.24 -9.24 15.52
CA HIS A 201 -2.97 -9.51 14.10
C HIS A 201 -1.48 -9.54 13.77
N HIS A 202 -0.66 -8.84 14.57
CA HIS A 202 0.76 -8.73 14.29
C HIS A 202 1.49 -10.08 14.41
N HIS A 203 2.19 -10.47 13.34
CA HIS A 203 3.08 -11.62 13.33
C HIS A 203 4.51 -11.16 13.07
N PRO A 204 5.34 -10.91 14.12
CA PRO A 204 6.63 -10.21 14.02
C PRO A 204 7.60 -10.84 13.03
N ALA A 205 7.69 -12.17 13.02
CA ALA A 205 8.61 -12.90 12.14
C ALA A 205 8.23 -12.69 10.65
N SER A 206 6.94 -12.83 10.33
CA SER A 206 6.43 -12.63 8.97
C SER A 206 6.52 -11.16 8.54
N ALA A 207 6.18 -10.21 9.42
CA ALA A 207 6.29 -8.79 9.17
C ALA A 207 7.74 -8.39 8.83
N SER A 208 8.70 -8.82 9.65
CA SER A 208 10.12 -8.56 9.41
C SER A 208 10.64 -9.18 8.11
N LEU A 209 10.24 -10.42 7.80
CA LEU A 209 10.64 -11.09 6.56
C LEU A 209 10.01 -10.44 5.33
N ALA A 210 8.73 -10.08 5.39
CA ALA A 210 8.03 -9.38 4.32
C ALA A 210 8.67 -8.01 4.04
N HIS A 211 9.01 -7.25 5.08
CA HIS A 211 9.68 -5.96 4.94
C HIS A 211 11.03 -6.10 4.24
N ARG A 212 11.89 -7.04 4.64
CA ARG A 212 13.18 -7.28 3.95
C ARG A 212 12.99 -7.67 2.48
N ARG A 213 11.98 -8.50 2.16
CA ARG A 213 11.67 -8.88 0.78
C ARG A 213 11.17 -7.69 -0.04
N THR A 214 10.36 -6.83 0.56
CA THR A 214 9.93 -5.57 -0.04
C THR A 214 11.11 -4.66 -0.38
N LEU A 215 12.03 -4.45 0.56
CA LEU A 215 13.20 -3.61 0.31
C LEU A 215 14.07 -4.15 -0.82
N LYS A 216 14.31 -5.47 -0.85
CA LYS A 216 15.06 -6.10 -1.94
C LYS A 216 14.33 -5.97 -3.30
N PHE A 217 13.02 -6.11 -3.32
CA PHE A 217 12.20 -5.93 -4.51
C PHE A 217 12.28 -4.47 -5.01
N LEU A 218 12.11 -3.50 -4.12
CA LEU A 218 12.15 -2.07 -4.46
C LEU A 218 13.53 -1.64 -4.97
N GLU A 219 14.61 -2.16 -4.40
CA GLU A 219 15.98 -1.90 -4.85
C GLU A 219 16.19 -2.28 -6.32
N VAL A 220 15.59 -3.38 -6.77
CA VAL A 220 15.68 -3.84 -8.17
C VAL A 220 14.68 -3.10 -9.06
N ALA A 221 13.48 -2.86 -8.57
CA ALA A 221 12.40 -2.29 -9.37
C ALA A 221 12.53 -0.77 -9.61
N LEU A 222 13.34 -0.07 -8.81
CA LEU A 222 13.58 1.37 -8.91
C LEU A 222 15.02 1.72 -9.37
N ALA A 223 15.82 0.72 -9.74
CA ALA A 223 17.19 0.88 -10.23
C ALA A 223 17.28 1.54 -11.61
#